data_6d4057e638ce645b8c76abf340da3857
#
_entry.id   6d4057e638ce645b8c76abf340da3857
#
_cell.length_a   1.000
_cell.length_b   1.000
_cell.length_c   1.000
_cell.angle_alpha   90.00
_cell.angle_beta   90.00
_cell.angle_gamma   90.00
#
_symmetry.space_group_name_H-M   'P 1'
#
loop_
_entity.id
_entity.type
_entity.pdbx_description
1 polymer ?
#
loop_
_entity_poly.entity_id
_entity_poly.type
_entity_poly.pdbx_seq_one_letter_code
_entity_poly.pdbx_strand_id
1 'polypeptide(L)'
;MQIENIFTTFVRVNIIVKRAVLYYVDKYPQAQTPLLTWYNEFLKEDFKNFNELKATYGNTSIVSNNRVVFNIKGNDFRLVVSVNFKQLAAYVIWFGTHKEYDKINVETIEFDIRILNYKAK
;
A
#
# COMPACT_ATOMS: atom_id res chain seq x y z
N MET A 1 -26.84 8.89 -4.00
CA MET A 1 -25.65 8.10 -4.36
C MET A 1 -26.05 6.63 -4.46
N GLN A 2 -25.63 5.98 -5.49
CA GLN A 2 -25.99 4.58 -5.73
C GLN A 2 -25.01 3.67 -5.02
N ILE A 3 -25.53 2.67 -4.30
CA ILE A 3 -24.73 1.70 -3.56
C ILE A 3 -23.82 0.91 -4.52
N GLU A 4 -24.33 0.60 -5.71
CA GLU A 4 -23.60 -0.13 -6.73
C GLU A 4 -22.29 0.56 -7.14
N ASN A 5 -22.33 1.90 -7.27
CA ASN A 5 -21.13 2.65 -7.64
C ASN A 5 -20.05 2.60 -6.55
N ILE A 6 -20.47 2.66 -5.30
CA ILE A 6 -19.54 2.55 -4.16
C ILE A 6 -18.90 1.18 -4.16
N PHE A 7 -19.68 0.13 -4.30
CA PHE A 7 -19.19 -1.25 -4.31
C PHE A 7 -18.23 -1.49 -5.46
N THR A 8 -18.56 -1.02 -6.66
CA THR A 8 -17.71 -1.18 -7.83
C THR A 8 -16.37 -0.48 -7.65
N THR A 9 -16.38 0.74 -7.09
CA THR A 9 -15.15 1.50 -6.82
C THR A 9 -14.27 0.76 -5.80
N PHE A 10 -14.87 0.25 -4.73
CA PHE A 10 -14.16 -0.48 -3.69
C PHE A 10 -13.50 -1.76 -4.26
N VAL A 11 -14.20 -2.52 -5.08
CA VAL A 11 -13.66 -3.72 -5.70
C VAL A 11 -12.49 -3.38 -6.63
N ARG A 12 -12.59 -2.30 -7.42
CA ARG A 12 -11.50 -1.86 -8.30
C ARG A 12 -10.25 -1.51 -7.52
N VAL A 13 -10.40 -0.78 -6.42
CA VAL A 13 -9.27 -0.41 -5.56
C VAL A 13 -8.59 -1.66 -5.01
N ASN A 14 -9.36 -2.62 -4.52
CA ASN A 14 -8.82 -3.87 -3.99
C ASN A 14 -8.06 -4.66 -5.06
N ILE A 15 -8.56 -4.71 -6.29
CA ILE A 15 -7.89 -5.38 -7.40
C ILE A 15 -6.55 -4.72 -7.70
N ILE A 16 -6.51 -3.39 -7.74
CA ILE A 16 -5.28 -2.64 -8.01
C ILE A 16 -4.26 -2.87 -6.89
N VAL A 17 -4.69 -2.82 -5.64
CA VAL A 17 -3.80 -3.05 -4.49
C VAL A 17 -3.22 -4.46 -4.55
N LYS A 18 -4.06 -5.46 -4.82
CA LYS A 18 -3.58 -6.84 -4.94
C LYS A 18 -2.56 -7.00 -6.05
N ARG A 19 -2.82 -6.41 -7.21
CA ARG A 19 -1.90 -6.48 -8.36
C ARG A 19 -0.55 -5.85 -8.01
N ALA A 20 -0.56 -4.71 -7.34
CA ALA A 20 0.66 -4.04 -6.91
C ALA A 20 1.45 -4.91 -5.93
N VAL A 21 0.77 -5.51 -4.95
CA VAL A 21 1.42 -6.39 -3.98
C VAL A 21 2.08 -7.58 -4.69
N LEU A 22 1.37 -8.22 -5.62
CA LEU A 22 1.92 -9.36 -6.36
C LEU A 22 3.10 -8.95 -7.25
N TYR A 23 3.03 -7.77 -7.84
CA TYR A 23 4.14 -7.21 -8.62
C TYR A 23 5.41 -7.10 -7.77
N TYR A 24 5.28 -6.54 -6.57
CA TYR A 24 6.43 -6.35 -5.68
C TYR A 24 6.90 -7.65 -5.03
N VAL A 25 6.00 -8.60 -4.78
CA VAL A 25 6.38 -9.95 -4.33
C VAL A 25 7.27 -10.64 -5.37
N ASP A 26 6.90 -10.49 -6.64
CA ASP A 26 7.67 -11.05 -7.76
C ASP A 26 9.05 -10.41 -7.86
N LYS A 27 9.11 -9.09 -7.66
CA LYS A 27 10.36 -8.33 -7.71
C LYS A 27 11.25 -8.60 -6.48
N TYR A 28 10.64 -8.84 -5.32
CA TYR A 28 11.35 -9.08 -4.05
C TYR A 28 10.82 -10.34 -3.39
N PRO A 29 11.19 -11.54 -3.89
CA PRO A 29 10.67 -12.80 -3.35
C PRO A 29 10.92 -12.98 -1.85
N GLN A 30 12.00 -12.44 -1.31
CA GLN A 30 12.32 -12.53 0.10
C GLN A 30 11.34 -11.77 0.99
N ALA A 31 10.56 -10.86 0.43
CA ALA A 31 9.54 -10.10 1.15
C ALA A 31 8.14 -10.69 1.00
N GLN A 32 7.98 -11.83 0.34
CA GLN A 32 6.68 -12.40 0.01
C GLN A 32 5.78 -12.56 1.23
N THR A 33 6.22 -13.32 2.23
CA THR A 33 5.39 -13.60 3.41
C THR A 33 5.03 -12.33 4.18
N PRO A 34 5.99 -11.46 4.56
CA PRO A 34 5.61 -10.27 5.31
C PRO A 34 4.77 -9.28 4.51
N LEU A 35 4.98 -9.16 3.21
CA LEU A 35 4.18 -8.26 2.39
C LEU A 35 2.75 -8.79 2.20
N LEU A 36 2.58 -10.07 1.97
CA LEU A 36 1.26 -10.69 1.87
C LEU A 36 0.52 -10.65 3.22
N THR A 37 1.24 -10.82 4.32
CA THR A 37 0.65 -10.69 5.67
C THR A 37 0.11 -9.28 5.86
N TRP A 38 0.91 -8.25 5.52
CA TRP A 38 0.46 -6.87 5.59
C TRP A 38 -0.81 -6.67 4.76
N TYR A 39 -0.83 -7.15 3.54
CA TYR A 39 -1.97 -7.00 2.63
C TYR A 39 -3.24 -7.62 3.21
N ASN A 40 -3.15 -8.85 3.69
CA ASN A 40 -4.31 -9.55 4.25
C ASN A 40 -4.84 -8.88 5.52
N GLU A 41 -3.96 -8.38 6.37
CA GLU A 41 -4.35 -7.68 7.58
C GLU A 41 -4.95 -6.30 7.27
N PHE A 42 -4.32 -5.55 6.37
CA PHE A 42 -4.76 -4.19 6.03
C PHE A 42 -6.15 -4.19 5.39
N LEU A 43 -6.47 -5.20 4.57
CA LEU A 43 -7.80 -5.33 3.96
C LEU A 43 -8.93 -5.49 4.97
N LYS A 44 -8.64 -6.02 6.15
CA LYS A 44 -9.64 -6.26 7.20
C LYS A 44 -9.86 -5.05 8.09
N GLU A 45 -9.02 -4.02 7.95
CA GLU A 45 -9.08 -2.86 8.80
C GLU A 45 -10.09 -1.83 8.29
N ASP A 46 -10.68 -1.08 9.22
CA ASP A 46 -11.65 -0.05 8.93
C ASP A 46 -11.23 1.24 9.64
N PHE A 47 -10.13 1.83 9.18
CA PHE A 47 -9.63 3.07 9.74
C PHE A 47 -10.43 4.26 9.23
N LYS A 48 -10.79 5.17 10.12
CA LYS A 48 -11.52 6.39 9.78
C LYS A 48 -10.60 7.59 9.57
N ASN A 49 -9.38 7.51 10.11
CA ASN A 49 -8.40 8.59 10.01
C ASN A 49 -6.98 8.05 10.26
N PHE A 50 -5.99 8.91 10.07
CA PHE A 50 -4.58 8.52 10.27
C PHE A 50 -4.26 8.18 11.73
N ASN A 51 -4.95 8.78 12.69
CA ASN A 51 -4.71 8.47 14.11
C ASN A 51 -5.07 7.01 14.42
N GLU A 52 -6.19 6.52 13.89
CA GLU A 52 -6.59 5.13 14.07
C GLU A 52 -5.61 4.18 13.38
N LEU A 53 -5.18 4.51 12.17
CA LEU A 53 -4.20 3.73 11.44
C LEU A 53 -2.89 3.62 12.24
N LYS A 54 -2.38 4.75 12.73
CA LYS A 54 -1.12 4.78 13.47
C LYS A 54 -1.23 4.05 14.81
N ALA A 55 -2.40 4.05 15.43
CA ALA A 55 -2.62 3.31 16.67
C ALA A 55 -2.44 1.80 16.47
N THR A 56 -2.84 1.29 15.30
CA THR A 56 -2.68 -0.14 14.96
C THR A 56 -1.28 -0.44 14.44
N TYR A 57 -0.74 0.44 13.60
CA TYR A 57 0.59 0.27 12.99
C TYR A 57 1.56 1.31 13.55
N GLY A 58 2.04 1.07 14.77
CA GLY A 58 2.81 2.06 15.54
C GLY A 58 4.11 2.52 14.89
N ASN A 59 4.72 1.70 14.03
CA ASN A 59 5.98 2.02 13.37
C ASN A 59 5.80 2.69 12.02
N THR A 60 4.59 3.19 11.72
CA THR A 60 4.34 3.90 10.47
C THR A 60 4.76 5.36 10.57
N SER A 61 5.12 5.93 9.43
CA SER A 61 5.34 7.36 9.27
C SER A 61 4.26 7.91 8.34
N ILE A 62 3.62 9.01 8.75
CA ILE A 62 2.63 9.69 7.93
C ILE A 62 3.34 10.87 7.28
N VAL A 63 3.35 10.90 5.94
CA VAL A 63 4.01 11.96 5.17
C VAL A 63 2.97 12.74 4.38
N SER A 64 3.39 13.87 3.79
CA SER A 64 2.48 14.72 3.00
C SER A 64 1.83 13.94 1.85
N ASN A 65 0.75 14.51 1.30
CA ASN A 65 -0.04 13.90 0.22
C ASN A 65 -0.74 12.61 0.63
N ASN A 66 -1.09 12.51 1.93
CA ASN A 66 -1.87 11.38 2.47
C ASN A 66 -1.16 10.04 2.29
N ARG A 67 0.16 10.04 2.36
CA ARG A 67 0.97 8.83 2.23
C ARG A 67 1.39 8.29 3.58
N VAL A 68 1.39 6.98 3.71
CA VAL A 68 1.83 6.28 4.92
C VAL A 68 2.97 5.35 4.52
N VAL A 69 4.02 5.33 5.31
CA VAL A 69 5.16 4.45 5.10
C VAL A 69 5.15 3.38 6.17
N PHE A 70 5.05 2.12 5.73
CA PHE A 70 5.10 0.96 6.61
C PHE A 70 6.47 0.31 6.55
N ASN A 71 6.94 -0.16 7.70
CA ASN A 71 8.12 -1.04 7.76
C ASN A 71 7.66 -2.47 7.49
N ILE A 72 8.29 -3.13 6.54
CA ILE A 72 7.97 -4.52 6.18
C ILE A 72 9.20 -5.37 6.41
N LYS A 73 9.01 -6.57 6.98
CA LYS A 73 10.10 -7.48 7.36
C LYS A 73 11.10 -6.74 8.28
N GLY A 74 10.57 -6.29 9.43
CA GLY A 74 11.35 -5.48 10.36
C GLY A 74 11.78 -4.17 9.71
N ASN A 75 13.07 -3.98 9.54
CA ASN A 75 13.66 -2.76 8.98
C ASN A 75 14.13 -2.93 7.54
N ASP A 76 13.92 -4.11 6.94
CA ASP A 76 14.51 -4.46 5.65
C ASP A 76 13.86 -3.74 4.47
N PHE A 77 12.55 -3.53 4.53
CA PHE A 77 11.78 -2.95 3.42
C PHE A 77 10.89 -1.81 3.89
N ARG A 78 10.52 -0.96 2.92
CA ARG A 78 9.56 0.12 3.12
C ARG A 78 8.45 0.02 2.09
N LEU A 79 7.22 0.21 2.55
CA LEU A 79 6.02 0.20 1.70
C LEU A 79 5.34 1.56 1.82
N VAL A 80 5.13 2.22 0.69
CA VAL A 80 4.47 3.54 0.63
C VAL A 80 3.06 3.34 0.10
N VAL A 81 2.07 3.75 0.88
CA VAL A 81 0.65 3.61 0.55
C VAL A 81 -0.01 4.98 0.62
N SER A 82 -0.75 5.34 -0.43
CA SER A 82 -1.59 6.52 -0.41
C SER A 82 -2.97 6.13 0.10
N VAL A 83 -3.48 6.85 1.10
CA VAL A 83 -4.76 6.52 1.73
C VAL A 83 -5.71 7.70 1.63
N ASN A 84 -6.91 7.46 1.13
CA ASN A 84 -7.98 8.44 1.07
C ASN A 84 -9.17 7.93 1.88
N PHE A 85 -9.34 8.46 3.08
CA PHE A 85 -10.40 7.99 3.99
C PHE A 85 -11.80 8.37 3.50
N LYS A 86 -11.94 9.49 2.80
CA LYS A 86 -13.25 9.92 2.28
C LYS A 86 -13.78 8.95 1.22
N GLN A 87 -12.87 8.43 0.39
CA GLN A 87 -13.23 7.53 -0.70
C GLN A 87 -13.05 6.06 -0.32
N LEU A 88 -12.59 5.77 0.90
CA LEU A 88 -12.28 4.41 1.36
C LEU A 88 -11.34 3.72 0.38
N ALA A 89 -10.32 4.46 -0.09
CA ALA A 89 -9.39 4.00 -1.11
C ALA A 89 -7.96 4.02 -0.59
N ALA A 90 -7.20 3.00 -0.97
CA ALA A 90 -5.77 2.91 -0.69
C ALA A 90 -5.04 2.41 -1.92
N TYR A 91 -3.87 2.99 -2.19
CA TYR A 91 -3.05 2.62 -3.35
C TYR A 91 -1.63 2.36 -2.90
N VAL A 92 -1.07 1.23 -3.31
CA VAL A 92 0.36 0.97 -3.11
C VAL A 92 1.13 1.81 -4.13
N ILE A 93 1.90 2.77 -3.63
CA ILE A 93 2.66 3.68 -4.49
C ILE A 93 4.03 3.11 -4.81
N TRP A 94 4.73 2.57 -3.78
CA TRP A 94 6.10 2.13 -3.94
C TRP A 94 6.47 1.10 -2.88
N PHE A 95 7.33 0.17 -3.23
CA PHE A 95 7.90 -0.80 -2.30
C PHE A 95 9.34 -1.09 -2.71
N GLY A 96 10.21 -1.17 -1.73
CA GLY A 96 11.61 -1.52 -1.98
C GLY A 96 12.38 -1.71 -0.69
N THR A 97 13.67 -1.94 -0.81
CA THR A 97 14.56 -2.08 0.33
C THR A 97 14.72 -0.75 1.05
N HIS A 98 15.18 -0.82 2.30
CA HIS A 98 15.48 0.39 3.07
C HIS A 98 16.51 1.27 2.34
N LYS A 99 17.53 0.67 1.74
CA LYS A 99 18.53 1.43 0.99
C LYS A 99 17.94 2.14 -0.23
N GLU A 100 17.05 1.46 -0.94
CA GLU A 100 16.35 2.06 -2.08
C GLU A 100 15.44 3.19 -1.64
N TYR A 101 14.75 3.00 -0.51
CA TYR A 101 13.89 4.04 0.06
C TYR A 101 14.67 5.31 0.37
N ASP A 102 15.89 5.20 0.86
CA ASP A 102 16.72 6.36 1.19
C ASP A 102 17.09 7.21 -0.04
N LYS A 103 16.92 6.65 -1.23
CA LYS A 103 17.24 7.32 -2.50
C LYS A 103 16.04 7.96 -3.19
N ILE A 104 14.82 7.70 -2.72
CA ILE A 104 13.62 8.29 -3.34
C ILE A 104 13.11 9.47 -2.52
N ASN A 105 12.31 10.31 -3.17
CA ASN A 105 11.52 11.31 -2.46
C ASN A 105 10.13 10.73 -2.24
N VAL A 106 9.85 10.30 -1.00
CA VAL A 106 8.61 9.60 -0.66
C VAL A 106 7.38 10.47 -0.89
N GLU A 107 7.51 11.79 -0.81
CA GLU A 107 6.37 12.69 -1.00
C GLU A 107 5.94 12.80 -2.46
N THR A 108 6.86 12.56 -3.39
CA THR A 108 6.62 12.79 -4.82
C THR A 108 6.81 11.56 -5.70
N ILE A 109 7.35 10.46 -5.17
CA ILE A 109 7.54 9.24 -5.97
C ILE A 109 6.20 8.82 -6.60
N GLU A 110 6.21 8.51 -7.89
CA GLU A 110 5.00 8.18 -8.62
C GLU A 110 4.73 6.68 -8.61
N PHE A 111 3.46 6.33 -8.70
CA PHE A 111 3.01 4.96 -8.89
C PHE A 111 3.63 4.38 -10.17
N ASP A 112 4.10 3.15 -10.08
CA ASP A 112 4.68 2.45 -11.22
C ASP A 112 3.57 1.95 -12.14
N ILE A 113 3.37 2.62 -13.27
CA ILE A 113 2.28 2.31 -14.20
C ILE A 113 2.39 0.91 -14.81
N ARG A 114 3.56 0.27 -14.76
CA ARG A 114 3.73 -1.10 -15.23
C ARG A 114 2.86 -2.08 -14.45
N ILE A 115 2.49 -1.72 -13.21
CA ILE A 115 1.64 -2.55 -12.37
C ILE A 115 0.25 -2.75 -13.00
N LEU A 116 -0.25 -1.75 -13.73
CA LEU A 116 -1.57 -1.83 -14.35
C LEU A 116 -1.69 -2.99 -15.36
N ASN A 117 -0.58 -3.38 -15.97
CA ASN A 117 -0.54 -4.47 -16.96
C ASN A 117 0.13 -5.73 -16.41
N TYR A 118 0.51 -5.71 -15.15
CA TYR A 118 1.20 -6.85 -14.56
C TYR A 118 0.25 -8.03 -14.40
N LYS A 119 0.75 -9.24 -14.74
CA LYS A 119 0.05 -10.50 -14.52
C LYS A 119 0.94 -11.39 -13.66
N ALA A 120 0.41 -11.84 -12.52
CA ALA A 120 1.12 -12.75 -11.65
C ALA A 120 1.41 -14.08 -12.37
N LYS A 121 2.57 -14.64 -12.09
CA LYS A 121 2.99 -15.94 -12.64
C LYS A 121 2.22 -17.10 -12.01
#